data_658c49d788bd3bd4954d2555349331d8
#
_entry.id   658c49d788bd3bd4954d2555349331d8
#
_cell.length_a   1.000
_cell.length_b   1.000
_cell.length_c   1.000
_cell.angle_alpha   90.00
_cell.angle_beta   90.00
_cell.angle_gamma   90.00
#
_symmetry.space_group_name_H-M   'P 1'
#
loop_
_entity.id
_entity.type
_entity.pdbx_description
1 polymer ?
#
loop_
_entity_poly.entity_id
_entity_poly.type
_entity_poly.pdbx_seq_one_letter_code
_entity_poly.pdbx_strand_id
1 'polypeptide(L)'
;MILKWSKDETLKNLESLQKYIDKNRYYDENILNSIDFYNSILNDDDIFLEEEEPFIKKGLIKKLKNLSFLYKKALNNMPSYEKKMLINMVEELGSSFINPYAKPFKEVMPSDNTLYETSLEVAEKIDKDLVKYLDYIYKNKLVNVDRQNIETSYCNIDVYNKKGYVYASPNNQSSMFSILNHELGHSVSNITNGYNIYYNLPSVAEFYSIYMQIFTDKYLYDKTHDNKYLISYYNYMMAYRQSILGLAVLNHIANLDNINKDSVREMLYENYKVEPSNFRNYLERFILMFDYYTTEENIGYLFSFCSSMKALNDGDNKLYKKALSEDIDSVSKFYNTLGIDIKNSELFLEIFCKENEKLEKLIRKRNTAK
;
A
#
# COMPACT_ATOMS: atom_id res chain seq x y z
N MET A 1 -16.50 -18.89 12.92
CA MET A 1 -15.04 -18.65 13.11
C MET A 1 -14.88 -17.30 13.79
N ILE A 2 -13.94 -17.15 14.71
CA ILE A 2 -13.60 -15.86 15.33
C ILE A 2 -12.23 -15.46 14.77
N LEU A 3 -12.18 -14.32 14.09
CA LEU A 3 -10.94 -13.79 13.54
C LEU A 3 -10.23 -12.93 14.61
N LYS A 4 -9.48 -13.60 15.47
CA LYS A 4 -8.60 -13.00 16.50
C LYS A 4 -7.31 -13.79 16.63
N TRP A 5 -6.23 -13.10 16.93
CA TRP A 5 -4.94 -13.74 17.22
C TRP A 5 -5.02 -14.63 18.46
N SER A 6 -4.26 -15.71 18.45
CA SER A 6 -4.21 -16.65 19.57
C SER A 6 -3.09 -16.26 20.54
N LYS A 7 -3.43 -15.86 21.77
CA LYS A 7 -2.44 -15.56 22.82
C LYS A 7 -1.51 -16.74 23.10
N ASP A 8 -2.03 -17.98 23.12
CA ASP A 8 -1.21 -19.18 23.36
C ASP A 8 -0.17 -19.41 22.25
N GLU A 9 -0.54 -19.18 21.00
CA GLU A 9 0.38 -19.30 19.88
C GLU A 9 1.40 -18.16 19.87
N THR A 10 0.99 -16.95 20.20
CA THR A 10 1.86 -15.78 20.36
C THR A 10 2.92 -16.01 21.43
N LEU A 11 2.53 -16.57 22.59
CA LEU A 11 3.46 -16.90 23.65
C LEU A 11 4.52 -17.92 23.21
N LYS A 12 4.11 -19.00 22.50
CA LYS A 12 5.06 -19.98 21.96
C LYS A 12 6.05 -19.35 20.98
N ASN A 13 5.61 -18.42 20.15
CA ASN A 13 6.49 -17.74 19.21
C ASN A 13 7.48 -16.81 19.93
N LEU A 14 7.04 -16.10 20.96
CA LEU A 14 7.91 -15.28 21.79
C LEU A 14 8.99 -16.13 22.49
N GLU A 15 8.59 -17.28 23.08
CA GLU A 15 9.53 -18.23 23.69
C GLU A 15 10.53 -18.79 22.67
N SER A 16 10.08 -19.04 21.44
CA SER A 16 10.95 -19.51 20.36
C SER A 16 12.00 -18.47 19.97
N LEU A 17 11.59 -17.19 19.86
CA LEU A 17 12.51 -16.08 19.61
C LEU A 17 13.52 -15.92 20.75
N GLN A 18 13.07 -16.01 22.01
CA GLN A 18 13.96 -15.91 23.16
C GLN A 18 15.02 -17.01 23.16
N LYS A 19 14.62 -18.26 22.89
CA LYS A 19 15.55 -19.40 22.75
C LYS A 19 16.55 -19.18 21.61
N TYR A 20 16.13 -18.59 20.49
CA TYR A 20 17.03 -18.25 19.38
C TYR A 20 18.06 -17.21 19.80
N ILE A 21 17.64 -16.13 20.49
CA ILE A 21 18.51 -15.08 21.02
C ILE A 21 19.53 -15.66 21.98
N ASP A 22 19.09 -16.46 22.95
CA ASP A 22 19.94 -17.05 23.97
C ASP A 22 21.01 -17.98 23.37
N LYS A 23 20.63 -18.72 22.31
CA LYS A 23 21.54 -19.63 21.61
C LYS A 23 22.59 -18.91 20.77
N ASN A 24 22.17 -17.87 20.03
CA ASN A 24 23.01 -17.24 19.01
C ASN A 24 23.67 -15.95 19.49
N ARG A 25 23.24 -15.39 20.65
CA ARG A 25 23.69 -14.08 21.19
C ARG A 25 23.65 -12.96 20.16
N TYR A 26 22.62 -13.00 19.30
CA TYR A 26 22.46 -12.08 18.18
C TYR A 26 21.13 -11.35 18.29
N TYR A 27 21.15 -10.03 18.13
CA TYR A 27 20.00 -9.14 18.07
C TYR A 27 20.06 -8.37 16.77
N ASP A 28 18.98 -8.34 16.04
CA ASP A 28 18.75 -7.37 14.97
C ASP A 28 17.41 -6.64 15.21
N GLU A 29 17.18 -5.59 14.42
CA GLU A 29 15.98 -4.78 14.54
C GLU A 29 14.70 -5.59 14.28
N ASN A 30 14.73 -6.57 13.38
CA ASN A 30 13.59 -7.43 13.09
C ASN A 30 13.21 -8.32 14.27
N ILE A 31 14.21 -8.85 15.00
CA ILE A 31 13.97 -9.63 16.22
C ILE A 31 13.31 -8.75 17.28
N LEU A 32 13.82 -7.55 17.51
CA LEU A 32 13.26 -6.61 18.49
C LEU A 32 11.83 -6.23 18.14
N ASN A 33 11.56 -5.87 16.89
CA ASN A 33 10.22 -5.55 16.40
C ASN A 33 9.24 -6.73 16.57
N SER A 34 9.69 -7.97 16.34
CA SER A 34 8.85 -9.16 16.57
C SER A 34 8.56 -9.39 18.04
N ILE A 35 9.52 -9.15 18.94
CA ILE A 35 9.33 -9.25 20.39
C ILE A 35 8.30 -8.21 20.87
N ASP A 36 8.46 -6.96 20.46
CA ASP A 36 7.56 -5.87 20.84
C ASP A 36 6.13 -6.13 20.34
N PHE A 37 6.00 -6.60 19.11
CA PHE A 37 4.73 -7.01 18.53
C PHE A 37 4.06 -8.15 19.33
N TYR A 38 4.79 -9.21 19.70
CA TYR A 38 4.22 -10.30 20.48
C TYR A 38 3.84 -9.87 21.90
N ASN A 39 4.65 -9.02 22.52
CA ASN A 39 4.32 -8.47 23.84
C ASN A 39 3.03 -7.63 23.79
N SER A 40 2.82 -6.83 22.75
CA SER A 40 1.59 -6.04 22.61
C SER A 40 0.35 -6.93 22.46
N ILE A 41 0.41 -8.03 21.69
CA ILE A 41 -0.69 -8.99 21.59
C ILE A 41 -1.00 -9.65 22.95
N LEU A 42 0.04 -10.01 23.72
CA LEU A 42 -0.14 -10.69 24.99
C LEU A 42 -0.74 -9.78 26.07
N ASN A 43 -0.36 -8.52 26.08
CA ASN A 43 -0.81 -7.53 27.04
C ASN A 43 -2.17 -6.92 26.72
N ASP A 44 -2.76 -7.21 25.54
CA ASP A 44 -3.90 -6.49 24.98
C ASP A 44 -3.61 -4.98 24.84
N ASP A 45 -2.33 -4.60 24.75
CA ASP A 45 -1.96 -3.23 24.49
C ASP A 45 -2.43 -2.86 23.09
N ASP A 46 -2.98 -1.66 22.94
CA ASP A 46 -3.23 -1.11 21.62
C ASP A 46 -1.89 -1.04 20.89
N ILE A 47 -1.76 -1.84 19.84
CA ILE A 47 -0.52 -1.98 19.03
C ILE A 47 -0.26 -0.71 18.23
N PHE A 48 -0.89 0.39 18.60
CA PHE A 48 -0.93 1.62 17.83
C PHE A 48 0.19 2.55 18.26
N LEU A 49 0.93 2.91 17.22
CA LEU A 49 1.75 4.10 17.19
C LEU A 49 0.97 5.22 17.90
N GLU A 50 1.49 5.70 19.01
CA GLU A 50 1.00 6.91 19.63
C GLU A 50 0.70 7.91 18.51
N GLU A 51 -0.57 8.35 18.39
CA GLU A 51 -0.90 9.50 17.56
C GLU A 51 -0.04 10.65 18.06
N GLU A 52 1.09 10.88 17.41
CA GLU A 52 1.82 12.11 17.61
C GLU A 52 0.86 13.23 17.30
N GLU A 53 0.41 13.94 18.35
CA GLU A 53 -0.38 15.16 18.21
C GLU A 53 0.17 16.00 17.07
N PRO A 54 -0.68 16.65 16.25
CA PRO A 54 -0.25 17.38 15.06
C PRO A 54 0.68 18.55 15.43
N PHE A 55 1.97 18.28 15.51
CA PHE A 55 3.05 19.22 15.80
C PHE A 55 3.37 20.15 14.63
N ILE A 56 2.34 20.63 13.88
CA ILE A 56 2.57 21.31 12.60
C ILE A 56 2.59 22.84 12.70
N LYS A 57 2.58 23.42 13.87
CA LYS A 57 2.48 24.91 13.98
C LYS A 57 3.77 25.69 13.77
N LYS A 58 4.96 25.08 13.84
CA LYS A 58 6.24 25.82 13.65
C LYS A 58 7.18 25.04 12.72
N GLY A 59 7.62 25.70 11.65
CA GLY A 59 8.72 25.17 10.82
C GLY A 59 8.30 24.50 9.51
N LEU A 60 7.11 24.79 8.95
CA LEU A 60 6.65 24.20 7.67
C LEU A 60 7.72 24.26 6.56
N ILE A 61 8.37 25.41 6.38
CA ILE A 61 9.43 25.55 5.36
C ILE A 61 10.65 24.69 5.69
N LYS A 62 10.98 24.49 6.98
CA LYS A 62 12.07 23.59 7.38
C LYS A 62 11.71 22.13 7.08
N LYS A 63 10.46 21.71 7.35
CA LYS A 63 9.97 20.37 6.98
C LYS A 63 10.00 20.17 5.47
N LEU A 64 9.56 21.15 4.69
CA LEU A 64 9.63 21.09 3.21
C LEU A 64 11.07 20.94 2.69
N LYS A 65 12.02 21.67 3.28
CA LYS A 65 13.46 21.51 2.92
C LYS A 65 13.93 20.08 3.20
N ASN A 66 13.54 19.53 4.34
CA ASN A 66 13.88 18.15 4.69
C ASN A 66 13.24 17.14 3.72
N LEU A 67 11.94 17.28 3.44
CA LEU A 67 11.23 16.42 2.48
C LEU A 67 11.87 16.52 1.08
N SER A 68 12.21 17.74 0.62
CA SER A 68 12.91 17.94 -0.64
C SER A 68 14.27 17.25 -0.66
N PHE A 69 15.02 17.30 0.43
CA PHE A 69 16.30 16.58 0.57
C PHE A 69 16.08 15.07 0.49
N LEU A 70 15.10 14.52 1.23
CA LEU A 70 14.77 13.09 1.21
C LEU A 70 14.32 12.63 -0.18
N TYR A 71 13.50 13.43 -0.88
CA TYR A 71 13.11 13.15 -2.25
C TYR A 71 14.31 13.08 -3.20
N LYS A 72 15.23 14.07 -3.14
CA LYS A 72 16.47 14.02 -3.94
C LYS A 72 17.33 12.80 -3.62
N LYS A 73 17.41 12.45 -2.34
CA LYS A 73 18.14 11.25 -1.89
C LYS A 73 17.50 9.98 -2.47
N ALA A 74 16.18 9.84 -2.38
CA ALA A 74 15.44 8.73 -2.97
C ALA A 74 15.71 8.61 -4.48
N LEU A 75 15.60 9.72 -5.23
CA LEU A 75 15.89 9.75 -6.67
C LEU A 75 17.35 9.37 -7.02
N ASN A 76 18.30 9.70 -6.15
CA ASN A 76 19.73 9.39 -6.38
C ASN A 76 20.04 7.92 -6.08
N ASN A 77 19.34 7.30 -5.15
CA ASN A 77 19.51 5.89 -4.78
C ASN A 77 18.74 4.95 -5.72
N MET A 78 17.79 5.48 -6.48
CA MET A 78 16.92 4.72 -7.36
C MET A 78 17.64 4.31 -8.66
N PRO A 79 17.40 3.11 -9.21
CA PRO A 79 17.83 2.74 -10.55
C PRO A 79 17.40 3.76 -11.61
N SER A 80 18.26 4.01 -12.59
CA SER A 80 18.02 5.05 -13.60
C SER A 80 16.73 4.85 -14.40
N TYR A 81 16.30 3.62 -14.60
CA TYR A 81 15.04 3.31 -15.29
C TYR A 81 13.82 3.65 -14.43
N GLU A 82 13.82 3.31 -13.15
CA GLU A 82 12.72 3.70 -12.23
C GLU A 82 12.63 5.22 -12.08
N LYS A 83 13.78 5.89 -11.96
CA LYS A 83 13.82 7.36 -11.92
C LYS A 83 13.17 7.99 -13.14
N LYS A 84 13.45 7.49 -14.35
CA LYS A 84 12.83 7.98 -15.58
C LYS A 84 11.32 7.74 -15.59
N MET A 85 10.87 6.53 -15.21
CA MET A 85 9.44 6.20 -15.13
C MET A 85 8.72 7.13 -14.15
N LEU A 86 9.31 7.38 -12.97
CA LEU A 86 8.74 8.29 -11.99
C LEU A 86 8.62 9.71 -12.51
N ILE A 87 9.70 10.26 -13.08
CA ILE A 87 9.71 11.64 -13.58
C ILE A 87 8.65 11.82 -14.68
N ASN A 88 8.54 10.89 -15.64
CA ASN A 88 7.50 10.95 -16.65
C ASN A 88 6.09 10.97 -16.04
N MET A 89 5.80 10.12 -15.06
CA MET A 89 4.49 10.12 -14.40
C MET A 89 4.22 11.44 -13.64
N VAL A 90 5.21 11.94 -12.95
CA VAL A 90 5.12 13.16 -12.13
C VAL A 90 4.92 14.40 -13.01
N GLU A 91 5.66 14.55 -14.10
CA GLU A 91 5.58 15.68 -15.01
C GLU A 91 4.27 15.69 -15.81
N GLU A 92 3.86 14.55 -16.35
CA GLU A 92 2.68 14.45 -17.19
C GLU A 92 1.35 14.46 -16.40
N LEU A 93 1.33 13.85 -15.22
CA LEU A 93 0.10 13.65 -14.46
C LEU A 93 -0.05 14.58 -13.25
N GLY A 94 1.05 15.10 -12.70
CA GLY A 94 1.02 15.82 -11.44
C GLY A 94 0.06 17.02 -11.43
N SER A 95 0.05 17.83 -12.48
CA SER A 95 -0.86 18.97 -12.62
C SER A 95 -2.30 18.59 -12.98
N SER A 96 -2.53 17.36 -13.46
CA SER A 96 -3.85 16.87 -13.89
C SER A 96 -4.74 16.47 -12.72
N PHE A 97 -4.17 16.22 -11.54
CA PHE A 97 -4.87 15.69 -10.37
C PHE A 97 -5.15 16.73 -9.28
N ILE A 98 -5.34 17.99 -9.67
CA ILE A 98 -5.72 19.04 -8.73
C ILE A 98 -7.04 18.66 -8.05
N ASN A 99 -7.00 18.53 -6.70
CA ASN A 99 -8.14 18.14 -5.85
C ASN A 99 -8.73 16.72 -6.10
N PRO A 100 -7.93 15.65 -6.12
CA PRO A 100 -8.49 14.32 -6.05
C PRO A 100 -9.15 14.12 -4.68
N TYR A 101 -10.39 13.64 -4.66
CA TYR A 101 -11.09 13.34 -3.41
C TYR A 101 -11.85 12.01 -3.52
N ALA A 102 -11.81 11.27 -2.42
CA ALA A 102 -12.51 10.00 -2.29
C ALA A 102 -14.03 10.23 -2.27
N LYS A 103 -14.77 9.25 -2.79
CA LYS A 103 -16.23 9.23 -2.68
C LYS A 103 -16.63 8.71 -1.30
N PRO A 104 -17.75 9.21 -0.74
CA PRO A 104 -18.29 8.65 0.50
C PRO A 104 -18.51 7.14 0.35
N PHE A 105 -17.96 6.38 1.29
CA PHE A 105 -18.07 4.93 1.34
C PHE A 105 -18.72 4.50 2.66
N LYS A 106 -19.67 3.58 2.59
CA LYS A 106 -20.28 2.97 3.77
C LYS A 106 -20.50 1.49 3.48
N GLU A 107 -20.12 0.66 4.43
CA GLU A 107 -20.35 -0.77 4.39
C GLU A 107 -20.91 -1.26 5.72
N VAL A 108 -21.84 -2.21 5.66
CA VAL A 108 -22.19 -3.02 6.83
C VAL A 108 -21.12 -4.06 7.00
N MET A 109 -20.49 -4.10 8.16
CA MET A 109 -19.38 -5.01 8.45
C MET A 109 -19.80 -6.47 8.23
N PRO A 110 -19.10 -7.22 7.36
CA PRO A 110 -19.37 -8.63 7.13
C PRO A 110 -19.06 -9.48 8.38
N SER A 111 -19.72 -10.64 8.50
CA SER A 111 -19.37 -11.60 9.54
C SER A 111 -17.98 -12.23 9.27
N ASP A 112 -17.35 -12.79 10.33
CA ASP A 112 -16.06 -13.50 10.20
C ASP A 112 -16.13 -14.66 9.18
N ASN A 113 -17.25 -15.41 9.19
CA ASN A 113 -17.44 -16.47 8.22
C ASN A 113 -17.55 -15.94 6.79
N THR A 114 -18.26 -14.84 6.59
CA THR A 114 -18.39 -14.22 5.26
C THR A 114 -17.05 -13.70 4.77
N LEU A 115 -16.24 -13.08 5.64
CA LEU A 115 -14.90 -12.61 5.31
C LEU A 115 -14.00 -13.80 4.92
N TYR A 116 -14.01 -14.86 5.71
CA TYR A 116 -13.23 -16.09 5.45
C TYR A 116 -13.61 -16.73 4.11
N GLU A 117 -14.90 -17.04 3.93
CA GLU A 117 -15.40 -17.70 2.72
C GLU A 117 -15.12 -16.87 1.46
N THR A 118 -15.33 -15.55 1.53
CA THR A 118 -15.06 -14.66 0.40
C THR A 118 -13.57 -14.59 0.09
N SER A 119 -12.70 -14.54 1.10
CA SER A 119 -11.24 -14.53 0.87
C SER A 119 -10.77 -15.83 0.21
N LEU A 120 -11.30 -16.99 0.61
CA LEU A 120 -10.99 -18.27 -0.06
C LEU A 120 -11.52 -18.29 -1.50
N GLU A 121 -12.72 -17.77 -1.75
CA GLU A 121 -13.30 -17.68 -3.09
C GLU A 121 -12.45 -16.79 -4.01
N VAL A 122 -12.02 -15.62 -3.53
CA VAL A 122 -11.11 -14.71 -4.24
C VAL A 122 -9.80 -15.42 -4.56
N ALA A 123 -9.20 -16.08 -3.56
CA ALA A 123 -7.96 -16.83 -3.74
C ALA A 123 -8.12 -17.94 -4.81
N GLU A 124 -9.20 -18.70 -4.80
CA GLU A 124 -9.48 -19.75 -5.79
C GLU A 124 -9.58 -19.18 -7.21
N LYS A 125 -10.15 -17.98 -7.37
CA LYS A 125 -10.24 -17.30 -8.66
C LYS A 125 -8.90 -16.81 -9.18
N ILE A 126 -8.00 -16.42 -8.27
CA ILE A 126 -6.63 -16.05 -8.64
C ILE A 126 -5.81 -17.31 -8.93
N ASP A 127 -5.72 -18.22 -7.96
CA ASP A 127 -5.03 -19.49 -8.06
C ASP A 127 -5.52 -20.48 -6.99
N LYS A 128 -5.82 -21.72 -7.39
CA LYS A 128 -6.23 -22.77 -6.45
C LYS A 128 -5.19 -23.08 -5.37
N ASP A 129 -3.91 -22.88 -5.65
CA ASP A 129 -2.86 -23.07 -4.68
C ASP A 129 -2.86 -22.00 -3.58
N LEU A 130 -3.36 -20.79 -3.85
CA LEU A 130 -3.50 -19.75 -2.83
C LEU A 130 -4.45 -20.15 -1.71
N VAL A 131 -5.48 -20.94 -2.02
CA VAL A 131 -6.44 -21.44 -1.02
C VAL A 131 -5.74 -22.15 0.12
N LYS A 132 -4.69 -22.94 -0.17
CA LYS A 132 -3.92 -23.67 0.86
C LYS A 132 -3.20 -22.71 1.82
N TYR A 133 -2.65 -21.60 1.30
CA TYR A 133 -1.94 -20.62 2.11
C TYR A 133 -2.91 -19.82 2.97
N LEU A 134 -4.05 -19.37 2.41
CA LEU A 134 -5.08 -18.71 3.19
C LEU A 134 -5.66 -19.62 4.27
N ASP A 135 -5.99 -20.86 3.93
CA ASP A 135 -6.50 -21.84 4.88
C ASP A 135 -5.49 -22.09 6.03
N TYR A 136 -4.19 -22.14 5.71
CA TYR A 136 -3.13 -22.18 6.72
C TYR A 136 -3.16 -20.95 7.65
N ILE A 137 -3.23 -19.73 7.07
CA ILE A 137 -3.26 -18.48 7.83
C ILE A 137 -4.45 -18.45 8.78
N TYR A 138 -5.63 -18.81 8.30
CA TYR A 138 -6.86 -18.85 9.11
C TYR A 138 -6.84 -19.95 10.18
N LYS A 139 -6.41 -21.17 9.85
CA LYS A 139 -6.34 -22.28 10.79
C LYS A 139 -5.35 -22.02 11.92
N ASN A 140 -4.28 -21.31 11.65
CA ASN A 140 -3.29 -20.91 12.65
C ASN A 140 -3.66 -19.63 13.38
N LYS A 141 -4.87 -19.08 13.16
CA LYS A 141 -5.38 -17.87 13.81
C LYS A 141 -4.44 -16.66 13.65
N LEU A 142 -3.87 -16.49 12.46
CA LEU A 142 -2.98 -15.40 12.12
C LEU A 142 -3.74 -14.16 11.63
N VAL A 143 -5.07 -14.16 11.67
CA VAL A 143 -5.93 -13.04 11.24
C VAL A 143 -6.65 -12.47 12.45
N ASN A 144 -6.60 -11.15 12.60
CA ASN A 144 -7.38 -10.38 13.55
C ASN A 144 -8.20 -9.32 12.78
N VAL A 145 -9.51 -9.32 12.98
CA VAL A 145 -10.41 -8.30 12.41
C VAL A 145 -10.99 -7.47 13.53
N ASP A 146 -10.57 -6.22 13.60
CA ASP A 146 -11.19 -5.25 14.50
C ASP A 146 -12.41 -4.63 13.82
N ARG A 147 -13.51 -4.46 14.57
CA ARG A 147 -14.76 -3.89 14.11
C ARG A 147 -15.12 -2.58 14.79
N GLN A 148 -14.38 -2.23 15.82
CA GLN A 148 -14.72 -1.12 16.71
C GLN A 148 -13.91 0.12 16.38
N ASN A 149 -12.67 -0.08 15.97
CA ASN A 149 -11.74 1.02 15.71
C ASN A 149 -11.60 1.22 14.20
N ILE A 150 -11.47 2.49 13.80
CA ILE A 150 -11.08 2.86 12.43
C ILE A 150 -9.59 3.11 12.49
N GLU A 151 -8.83 2.09 12.13
CA GLU A 151 -7.38 2.10 12.27
C GLU A 151 -6.69 1.67 10.98
N THR A 152 -5.36 1.81 10.95
CA THR A 152 -4.56 1.32 9.84
C THR A 152 -4.47 -0.20 9.90
N SER A 153 -4.85 -0.87 8.82
CA SER A 153 -4.62 -2.30 8.64
C SER A 153 -3.15 -2.56 8.31
N TYR A 154 -2.64 -3.71 8.69
CA TYR A 154 -1.25 -4.09 8.43
C TYR A 154 -1.04 -5.61 8.49
N CYS A 155 0.05 -6.07 7.89
CA CYS A 155 0.57 -7.42 8.06
C CYS A 155 1.96 -7.37 8.69
N ASN A 156 2.09 -7.88 9.91
CA ASN A 156 3.39 -8.01 10.55
C ASN A 156 4.03 -9.36 10.21
N ILE A 157 5.25 -9.33 9.69
CA ILE A 157 5.97 -10.52 9.25
C ILE A 157 7.03 -10.91 10.27
N ASP A 158 6.82 -12.07 10.89
CA ASP A 158 7.84 -12.72 11.71
C ASP A 158 8.68 -13.67 10.84
N VAL A 159 9.84 -13.22 10.46
CA VAL A 159 10.78 -13.96 9.60
C VAL A 159 11.29 -15.22 10.30
N TYR A 160 11.47 -15.19 11.60
CA TYR A 160 12.06 -16.29 12.38
C TYR A 160 11.09 -17.45 12.58
N ASN A 161 9.85 -17.16 12.98
CA ASN A 161 8.81 -18.17 13.13
C ASN A 161 8.05 -18.44 11.82
N LYS A 162 8.41 -17.73 10.75
CA LYS A 162 7.81 -17.84 9.41
C LYS A 162 6.29 -17.67 9.46
N LYS A 163 5.84 -16.54 9.99
CA LYS A 163 4.43 -16.20 10.15
C LYS A 163 4.16 -14.77 9.70
N GLY A 164 3.02 -14.58 9.06
CA GLY A 164 2.47 -13.26 8.75
C GLY A 164 1.20 -13.04 9.55
N TYR A 165 1.21 -12.08 10.47
CA TYR A 165 0.07 -11.70 11.31
C TYR A 165 -0.71 -10.58 10.63
N VAL A 166 -1.91 -10.89 10.20
CA VAL A 166 -2.82 -9.98 9.51
C VAL A 166 -3.71 -9.28 10.53
N TYR A 167 -3.67 -7.96 10.54
CA TYR A 167 -4.64 -7.11 11.22
C TYR A 167 -5.44 -6.32 10.19
N ALA A 168 -6.76 -6.38 10.27
CA ALA A 168 -7.64 -5.66 9.37
C ALA A 168 -8.72 -4.91 10.16
N SER A 169 -8.85 -3.61 9.90
CA SER A 169 -9.86 -2.74 10.45
C SER A 169 -10.59 -1.97 9.35
N PRO A 170 -11.87 -1.59 9.57
CA PRO A 170 -12.62 -0.84 8.57
C PRO A 170 -12.03 0.55 8.37
N ASN A 171 -12.15 1.06 7.17
CA ASN A 171 -11.92 2.47 6.88
C ASN A 171 -13.11 3.07 6.12
N ASN A 172 -13.11 4.39 5.94
CA ASN A 172 -14.20 5.11 5.27
C ASN A 172 -14.03 5.18 3.74
N GLN A 173 -13.12 4.41 3.16
CA GLN A 173 -12.76 4.53 1.75
C GLN A 173 -12.86 3.23 0.97
N SER A 174 -12.62 2.08 1.63
CA SER A 174 -12.48 0.78 0.96
C SER A 174 -13.38 -0.28 1.59
N SER A 175 -13.72 -1.32 0.82
CA SER A 175 -14.47 -2.45 1.35
C SER A 175 -13.61 -3.28 2.30
N MET A 176 -14.23 -3.84 3.35
CA MET A 176 -13.53 -4.69 4.30
C MET A 176 -12.94 -5.94 3.64
N PHE A 177 -13.56 -6.43 2.57
CA PHE A 177 -13.04 -7.55 1.79
C PHE A 177 -11.73 -7.19 1.08
N SER A 178 -11.65 -6.00 0.47
CA SER A 178 -10.43 -5.56 -0.20
C SER A 178 -9.33 -5.23 0.79
N ILE A 179 -9.64 -4.61 1.93
CA ILE A 179 -8.67 -4.35 3.00
C ILE A 179 -8.07 -5.66 3.51
N LEU A 180 -8.92 -6.62 3.90
CA LEU A 180 -8.46 -7.91 4.40
C LEU A 180 -7.61 -8.67 3.37
N ASN A 181 -8.04 -8.69 2.10
CA ASN A 181 -7.29 -9.38 1.05
C ASN A 181 -5.97 -8.65 0.69
N HIS A 182 -5.86 -7.34 0.92
CA HIS A 182 -4.59 -6.64 0.85
C HIS A 182 -3.60 -7.21 1.87
N GLU A 183 -3.97 -7.25 3.13
CA GLU A 183 -3.10 -7.75 4.20
C GLU A 183 -2.79 -9.26 4.07
N LEU A 184 -3.77 -10.03 3.63
CA LEU A 184 -3.55 -11.44 3.27
C LEU A 184 -2.56 -11.61 2.12
N GLY A 185 -2.53 -10.67 1.17
CA GLY A 185 -1.55 -10.66 0.08
C GLY A 185 -0.11 -10.59 0.57
N HIS A 186 0.17 -9.76 1.58
CA HIS A 186 1.48 -9.71 2.23
C HIS A 186 1.83 -11.04 2.91
N SER A 187 0.90 -11.60 3.68
CA SER A 187 1.14 -12.87 4.37
C SER A 187 1.40 -14.01 3.39
N VAL A 188 0.59 -14.12 2.33
CA VAL A 188 0.76 -15.15 1.29
C VAL A 188 2.10 -15.01 0.57
N SER A 189 2.47 -13.79 0.15
CA SER A 189 3.74 -13.58 -0.56
C SER A 189 4.94 -13.98 0.29
N ASN A 190 4.91 -13.67 1.58
CA ASN A 190 5.98 -14.06 2.49
C ASN A 190 6.07 -15.58 2.71
N ILE A 191 4.92 -16.27 2.83
CA ILE A 191 4.89 -17.74 2.94
C ILE A 191 5.45 -18.40 1.68
N THR A 192 5.02 -17.95 0.49
CA THR A 192 5.42 -18.54 -0.79
C THR A 192 6.88 -18.31 -1.11
N ASN A 193 7.42 -17.18 -0.72
CA ASN A 193 8.78 -16.74 -1.04
C ASN A 193 9.80 -17.03 0.07
N GLY A 194 9.42 -17.86 1.04
CA GLY A 194 10.31 -18.31 2.11
C GLY A 194 10.81 -17.18 3.01
N TYR A 195 10.05 -16.09 3.10
CA TYR A 195 10.41 -14.90 3.90
C TYR A 195 11.71 -14.21 3.41
N ASN A 196 11.90 -14.15 2.12
CA ASN A 196 13.06 -13.49 1.51
C ASN A 196 12.99 -11.96 1.70
N ILE A 197 14.09 -11.36 2.15
CA ILE A 197 14.18 -9.90 2.43
C ILE A 197 13.93 -9.01 1.20
N TYR A 198 14.13 -9.51 -0.03
CA TYR A 198 13.87 -8.75 -1.25
C TYR A 198 12.39 -8.41 -1.44
N TYR A 199 11.49 -9.20 -0.85
CA TYR A 199 10.06 -8.90 -0.84
C TYR A 199 9.67 -7.76 0.10
N ASN A 200 10.60 -7.28 0.94
CA ASN A 200 10.41 -6.09 1.77
C ASN A 200 10.71 -4.78 1.03
N LEU A 201 11.14 -4.84 -0.24
CA LEU A 201 11.25 -3.64 -1.07
C LEU A 201 9.85 -3.16 -1.46
N PRO A 202 9.45 -1.90 -1.18
CA PRO A 202 8.09 -1.41 -1.40
C PRO A 202 7.54 -1.65 -2.82
N SER A 203 8.38 -1.52 -3.85
CA SER A 203 8.01 -1.80 -5.25
C SER A 203 7.73 -3.28 -5.56
N VAL A 204 8.09 -4.19 -4.67
CA VAL A 204 7.87 -5.64 -4.81
C VAL A 204 6.85 -6.13 -3.78
N ALA A 205 7.03 -5.78 -2.51
CA ALA A 205 6.19 -6.26 -1.40
C ALA A 205 4.71 -5.86 -1.58
N GLU A 206 4.47 -4.61 -1.95
CA GLU A 206 3.11 -4.10 -2.16
C GLU A 206 2.44 -4.61 -3.44
N PHE A 207 3.19 -5.19 -4.37
CA PHE A 207 2.60 -5.77 -5.58
C PHE A 207 1.57 -6.86 -5.26
N TYR A 208 1.89 -7.75 -4.33
CA TYR A 208 1.03 -8.90 -4.01
C TYR A 208 -0.24 -8.47 -3.28
N SER A 209 -0.11 -7.55 -2.35
CA SER A 209 -1.20 -6.99 -1.57
C SER A 209 -2.14 -6.14 -2.44
N ILE A 210 -1.59 -5.23 -3.24
CA ILE A 210 -2.34 -4.36 -4.15
C ILE A 210 -3.06 -5.19 -5.22
N TYR A 211 -2.41 -6.21 -5.76
CA TYR A 211 -3.03 -7.11 -6.72
C TYR A 211 -4.27 -7.77 -6.13
N MET A 212 -4.15 -8.39 -4.95
CA MET A 212 -5.28 -9.06 -4.29
C MET A 212 -6.39 -8.08 -3.93
N GLN A 213 -6.06 -6.88 -3.45
CA GLN A 213 -7.03 -5.84 -3.14
C GLN A 213 -7.87 -5.46 -4.35
N ILE A 214 -7.23 -5.09 -5.45
CA ILE A 214 -7.94 -4.62 -6.65
C ILE A 214 -8.69 -5.77 -7.33
N PHE A 215 -8.08 -6.97 -7.37
CA PHE A 215 -8.76 -8.15 -7.88
C PHE A 215 -10.05 -8.43 -7.08
N THR A 216 -10.00 -8.30 -5.75
CA THR A 216 -11.17 -8.47 -4.88
C THR A 216 -12.30 -7.51 -5.24
N ASP A 217 -12.01 -6.23 -5.35
CA ASP A 217 -13.02 -5.23 -5.69
C ASP A 217 -13.62 -5.47 -7.10
N LYS A 218 -12.77 -5.77 -8.10
CA LYS A 218 -13.24 -6.08 -9.46
C LYS A 218 -14.10 -7.35 -9.48
N TYR A 219 -13.64 -8.42 -8.86
CA TYR A 219 -14.35 -9.70 -8.79
C TYR A 219 -15.71 -9.57 -8.10
N LEU A 220 -15.75 -8.96 -6.93
CA LEU A 220 -16.99 -8.78 -6.18
C LEU A 220 -17.97 -7.86 -6.90
N TYR A 221 -17.46 -6.83 -7.59
CA TYR A 221 -18.29 -6.00 -8.45
C TYR A 221 -18.90 -6.78 -9.61
N ASP A 222 -18.11 -7.58 -10.33
CA ASP A 222 -18.60 -8.40 -11.45
C ASP A 222 -19.59 -9.45 -10.99
N LYS A 223 -19.39 -10.05 -9.80
CA LYS A 223 -20.26 -11.06 -9.21
C LYS A 223 -21.60 -10.50 -8.71
N THR A 224 -21.56 -9.36 -8.05
CA THR A 224 -22.74 -8.84 -7.31
C THR A 224 -23.40 -7.65 -7.98
N HIS A 225 -22.73 -6.97 -8.87
CA HIS A 225 -23.07 -5.67 -9.44
C HIS A 225 -23.30 -4.57 -8.37
N ASP A 226 -22.77 -4.77 -7.15
CA ASP A 226 -22.86 -3.79 -6.08
C ASP A 226 -21.81 -2.69 -6.28
N ASN A 227 -22.31 -1.47 -6.38
CA ASN A 227 -21.51 -0.28 -6.63
C ASN A 227 -20.48 0.03 -5.55
N LYS A 228 -20.66 -0.48 -4.32
CA LYS A 228 -19.72 -0.24 -3.24
C LYS A 228 -18.32 -0.72 -3.61
N TYR A 229 -18.17 -1.85 -4.30
CA TYR A 229 -16.86 -2.35 -4.73
C TYR A 229 -16.23 -1.47 -5.81
N LEU A 230 -17.02 -0.93 -6.72
CA LEU A 230 -16.51 0.04 -7.69
C LEU A 230 -16.09 1.36 -7.02
N ILE A 231 -16.80 1.79 -5.97
CA ILE A 231 -16.43 2.98 -5.17
C ILE A 231 -15.15 2.70 -4.37
N SER A 232 -15.03 1.52 -3.74
CA SER A 232 -13.82 1.07 -3.03
C SER A 232 -12.60 1.15 -3.97
N TYR A 233 -12.69 0.56 -5.14
CA TYR A 233 -11.62 0.60 -6.13
C TYR A 233 -11.31 2.05 -6.61
N TYR A 234 -12.35 2.86 -6.83
CA TYR A 234 -12.17 4.27 -7.20
C TYR A 234 -11.43 5.05 -6.12
N ASN A 235 -11.80 4.87 -4.86
CA ASN A 235 -11.15 5.55 -3.73
C ASN A 235 -9.69 5.15 -3.61
N TYR A 236 -9.38 3.88 -3.85
CA TYR A 236 -8.01 3.39 -3.89
C TYR A 236 -7.20 4.05 -5.02
N MET A 237 -7.77 4.17 -6.23
CA MET A 237 -7.15 4.93 -7.33
C MET A 237 -6.92 6.41 -6.96
N MET A 238 -7.85 7.02 -6.19
CA MET A 238 -7.68 8.40 -5.72
C MET A 238 -6.47 8.58 -4.81
N ALA A 239 -6.16 7.59 -3.96
CA ALA A 239 -4.97 7.63 -3.13
C ALA A 239 -3.69 7.71 -4.00
N TYR A 240 -3.60 6.95 -5.09
CA TYR A 240 -2.45 7.04 -6.01
C TYR A 240 -2.39 8.34 -6.78
N ARG A 241 -3.54 8.92 -7.16
CA ARG A 241 -3.57 10.27 -7.74
C ARG A 241 -3.02 11.31 -6.76
N GLN A 242 -3.35 11.19 -5.47
CA GLN A 242 -2.81 12.06 -4.43
C GLN A 242 -1.29 11.86 -4.27
N SER A 243 -0.81 10.62 -4.30
CA SER A 243 0.62 10.33 -4.25
C SER A 243 1.37 10.93 -5.44
N ILE A 244 0.86 10.80 -6.67
CA ILE A 244 1.47 11.40 -7.86
C ILE A 244 1.49 12.93 -7.73
N LEU A 245 0.39 13.56 -7.32
CA LEU A 245 0.32 15.00 -7.08
C LEU A 245 1.35 15.43 -6.02
N GLY A 246 1.43 14.69 -4.93
CA GLY A 246 2.40 14.96 -3.86
C GLY A 246 3.84 14.87 -4.33
N LEU A 247 4.19 13.82 -5.08
CA LEU A 247 5.52 13.65 -5.66
C LEU A 247 5.83 14.74 -6.70
N ALA A 248 4.83 15.20 -7.47
CA ALA A 248 4.99 16.32 -8.41
C ALA A 248 5.28 17.64 -7.69
N VAL A 249 4.56 17.93 -6.61
CA VAL A 249 4.82 19.10 -5.77
C VAL A 249 6.23 19.02 -5.18
N LEU A 250 6.65 17.85 -4.66
CA LEU A 250 8.03 17.67 -4.15
C LEU A 250 9.07 17.85 -5.25
N ASN A 251 8.82 17.34 -6.45
CA ASN A 251 9.73 17.54 -7.60
C ASN A 251 9.91 19.03 -7.91
N HIS A 252 8.83 19.80 -7.98
CA HIS A 252 8.91 21.24 -8.19
C HIS A 252 9.63 21.95 -7.06
N ILE A 253 9.31 21.67 -5.78
CA ILE A 253 10.00 22.26 -4.62
C ILE A 253 11.50 21.93 -4.65
N ALA A 254 11.83 20.68 -4.99
CA ALA A 254 13.22 20.22 -5.05
C ALA A 254 14.06 20.94 -6.13
N ASN A 255 13.42 21.47 -7.15
CA ASN A 255 14.05 22.19 -8.26
C ASN A 255 14.05 23.72 -8.07
N LEU A 256 13.51 24.25 -6.96
CA LEU A 256 13.63 25.67 -6.64
C LEU A 256 15.06 26.03 -6.25
N ASP A 257 15.57 27.14 -6.76
CA ASP A 257 16.91 27.67 -6.40
C ASP A 257 17.01 27.97 -4.91
N ASN A 258 15.91 28.47 -4.32
CA ASN A 258 15.82 28.76 -2.90
C ASN A 258 14.44 28.36 -2.36
N ILE A 259 14.41 27.40 -1.42
CA ILE A 259 13.19 26.97 -0.76
C ILE A 259 12.88 27.93 0.40
N ASN A 260 12.02 28.90 0.15
CA ASN A 260 11.48 29.84 1.15
C ASN A 260 9.96 30.00 0.99
N LYS A 261 9.32 30.78 1.89
CA LYS A 261 7.87 30.90 1.91
C LYS A 261 7.32 31.50 0.60
N ASP A 262 7.99 32.50 0.04
CA ASP A 262 7.49 33.22 -1.13
C ASP A 262 7.68 32.40 -2.41
N SER A 263 8.86 31.78 -2.60
CA SER A 263 9.11 30.92 -3.77
C SER A 263 8.20 29.67 -3.80
N VAL A 264 7.94 29.07 -2.63
CA VAL A 264 7.01 27.92 -2.55
C VAL A 264 5.57 28.35 -2.81
N ARG A 265 5.14 29.53 -2.27
CA ARG A 265 3.79 30.05 -2.52
C ARG A 265 3.55 30.36 -3.98
N GLU A 266 4.49 31.04 -4.63
CA GLU A 266 4.45 31.38 -6.05
C GLU A 266 4.38 30.09 -6.91
N MET A 267 5.26 29.14 -6.68
CA MET A 267 5.29 27.85 -7.38
C MET A 267 3.95 27.10 -7.23
N LEU A 268 3.39 27.04 -6.00
CA LEU A 268 2.11 26.37 -5.76
C LEU A 268 0.93 27.10 -6.42
N TYR A 269 0.94 28.41 -6.47
CA TYR A 269 -0.08 29.19 -7.17
C TYR A 269 0.00 28.98 -8.69
N GLU A 270 1.18 29.09 -9.25
CA GLU A 270 1.37 28.98 -10.71
C GLU A 270 1.05 27.58 -11.25
N ASN A 271 1.57 26.55 -10.60
CA ASN A 271 1.48 25.18 -11.11
C ASN A 271 0.24 24.41 -10.61
N TYR A 272 -0.24 24.71 -9.40
CA TYR A 272 -1.31 23.93 -8.74
C TYR A 272 -2.53 24.76 -8.37
N LYS A 273 -2.57 26.05 -8.71
CA LYS A 273 -3.68 26.99 -8.44
C LYS A 273 -4.05 27.07 -6.96
N VAL A 274 -3.06 26.89 -6.09
CA VAL A 274 -3.26 27.04 -4.64
C VAL A 274 -3.33 28.52 -4.28
N GLU A 275 -4.53 28.98 -3.93
CA GLU A 275 -4.75 30.39 -3.55
C GLU A 275 -3.91 30.77 -2.33
N PRO A 276 -3.36 32.01 -2.28
CA PRO A 276 -2.54 32.47 -1.16
C PRO A 276 -3.22 32.37 0.21
N SER A 277 -4.54 32.49 0.28
CA SER A 277 -5.35 32.31 1.49
C SER A 277 -5.36 30.85 2.00
N ASN A 278 -5.20 29.90 1.10
CA ASN A 278 -5.20 28.45 1.42
C ASN A 278 -3.79 27.87 1.57
N PHE A 279 -2.74 28.67 1.32
CA PHE A 279 -1.35 28.23 1.30
C PHE A 279 -0.95 27.42 2.53
N ARG A 280 -1.25 27.93 3.72
CA ARG A 280 -0.90 27.28 4.97
C ARG A 280 -1.60 25.93 5.13
N ASN A 281 -2.92 25.89 4.96
CA ASN A 281 -3.73 24.66 5.04
C ASN A 281 -3.26 23.61 4.03
N TYR A 282 -2.91 24.04 2.82
CA TYR A 282 -2.38 23.15 1.80
C TYR A 282 -1.06 22.53 2.24
N LEU A 283 -0.12 23.34 2.72
CA LEU A 283 1.18 22.84 3.17
C LEU A 283 1.08 21.91 4.38
N GLU A 284 0.21 22.21 5.34
CA GLU A 284 -0.01 21.35 6.50
C GLU A 284 -0.50 19.96 6.05
N ARG A 285 -1.50 19.88 5.20
CA ARG A 285 -2.01 18.60 4.65
C ARG A 285 -0.98 17.89 3.79
N PHE A 286 -0.25 18.64 3.00
CA PHE A 286 0.81 18.10 2.14
C PHE A 286 1.92 17.43 2.96
N ILE A 287 2.38 18.09 4.02
CA ILE A 287 3.42 17.55 4.90
C ILE A 287 2.91 16.30 5.63
N LEU A 288 1.67 16.32 6.14
CA LEU A 288 1.04 15.16 6.80
C LEU A 288 1.02 13.91 5.91
N MET A 289 0.82 14.06 4.61
CA MET A 289 0.83 12.95 3.67
C MET A 289 2.18 12.23 3.63
N PHE A 290 3.29 12.97 3.81
CA PHE A 290 4.65 12.42 3.83
C PHE A 290 5.19 12.13 5.25
N ASP A 291 4.50 12.58 6.30
CA ASP A 291 4.77 12.14 7.68
C ASP A 291 4.25 10.70 7.89
N TYR A 292 3.17 10.30 7.17
CA TYR A 292 2.58 8.96 7.27
C TYR A 292 3.37 7.89 6.48
N TYR A 293 3.78 8.20 5.26
CA TYR A 293 4.63 7.34 4.44
C TYR A 293 5.86 8.11 3.98
N THR A 294 7.02 7.49 4.08
CA THR A 294 8.26 8.08 3.55
C THR A 294 8.15 8.31 2.04
N THR A 295 9.00 9.17 1.52
CA THR A 295 9.05 9.42 0.07
C THR A 295 9.36 8.14 -0.72
N GLU A 296 10.25 7.28 -0.19
CA GLU A 296 10.63 6.01 -0.82
C GLU A 296 9.46 5.02 -0.85
N GLU A 297 8.67 4.94 0.23
CA GLU A 297 7.46 4.11 0.30
C GLU A 297 6.39 4.59 -0.67
N ASN A 298 6.11 5.90 -0.74
CA ASN A 298 5.15 6.45 -1.69
C ASN A 298 5.51 6.11 -3.15
N ILE A 299 6.80 6.17 -3.49
CA ILE A 299 7.28 5.79 -4.82
C ILE A 299 7.15 4.28 -5.04
N GLY A 300 7.55 3.47 -4.05
CA GLY A 300 7.43 2.02 -4.10
C GLY A 300 5.99 1.55 -4.28
N TYR A 301 5.06 2.12 -3.53
CA TYR A 301 3.62 1.84 -3.66
C TYR A 301 3.07 2.20 -5.03
N LEU A 302 3.48 3.34 -5.60
CA LEU A 302 3.08 3.72 -6.95
C LEU A 302 3.57 2.72 -8.01
N PHE A 303 4.80 2.26 -7.90
CA PHE A 303 5.35 1.26 -8.82
C PHE A 303 4.71 -0.10 -8.64
N SER A 304 4.44 -0.52 -7.41
CA SER A 304 3.68 -1.74 -7.10
C SER A 304 2.27 -1.69 -7.67
N PHE A 305 1.61 -0.52 -7.59
CA PHE A 305 0.29 -0.32 -8.19
C PHE A 305 0.35 -0.51 -9.71
N CYS A 306 1.26 0.16 -10.41
CA CYS A 306 1.41 0.02 -11.86
C CYS A 306 1.73 -1.42 -12.27
N SER A 307 2.59 -2.10 -11.51
CA SER A 307 2.94 -3.52 -11.72
C SER A 307 1.72 -4.43 -11.52
N SER A 308 0.89 -4.16 -10.50
CA SER A 308 -0.36 -4.90 -10.25
C SER A 308 -1.37 -4.70 -11.37
N MET A 309 -1.50 -3.46 -11.86
CA MET A 309 -2.36 -3.15 -13.02
C MET A 309 -1.88 -3.86 -14.29
N LYS A 310 -0.57 -3.92 -14.53
CA LYS A 310 0.02 -4.68 -15.63
C LYS A 310 -0.38 -6.14 -15.54
N ALA A 311 -0.20 -6.77 -14.38
CA ALA A 311 -0.53 -8.18 -14.15
C ALA A 311 -2.04 -8.46 -14.29
N LEU A 312 -2.89 -7.58 -13.76
CA LEU A 312 -4.35 -7.72 -13.87
C LEU A 312 -4.87 -7.58 -15.32
N ASN A 313 -4.21 -6.77 -16.13
CA ASN A 313 -4.62 -6.52 -17.51
C ASN A 313 -4.10 -7.59 -18.50
N ASP A 314 -3.12 -8.40 -18.13
CA ASP A 314 -2.60 -9.49 -18.98
C ASP A 314 -3.51 -10.75 -18.98
N GLY A 315 -4.53 -10.79 -18.11
CA GLY A 315 -5.50 -11.89 -18.02
C GLY A 315 -4.96 -13.17 -17.36
N ASP A 316 -5.89 -14.06 -16.98
CA ASP A 316 -5.62 -15.39 -16.41
C ASP A 316 -4.72 -15.44 -15.15
N ASN A 317 -4.41 -14.30 -14.55
CA ASN A 317 -3.55 -14.16 -13.36
C ASN A 317 -2.14 -14.77 -13.52
N LYS A 318 -1.69 -15.01 -14.75
CA LYS A 318 -0.42 -15.71 -15.04
C LYS A 318 0.79 -14.98 -14.49
N LEU A 319 0.82 -13.66 -14.61
CA LEU A 319 1.95 -12.86 -14.13
C LEU A 319 2.04 -12.83 -12.61
N TYR A 320 0.89 -12.77 -11.93
CA TYR A 320 0.84 -12.87 -10.48
C TYR A 320 1.35 -14.23 -9.98
N LYS A 321 0.86 -15.32 -10.57
CA LYS A 321 1.31 -16.68 -10.28
C LYS A 321 2.80 -16.85 -10.52
N LYS A 322 3.29 -16.34 -11.64
CA LYS A 322 4.70 -16.39 -11.98
C LYS A 322 5.55 -15.64 -10.94
N ALA A 323 5.14 -14.44 -10.54
CA ALA A 323 5.84 -13.67 -9.52
C ALA A 323 5.85 -14.37 -8.15
N LEU A 324 4.78 -15.10 -7.78
CA LEU A 324 4.73 -15.88 -6.54
C LEU A 324 5.63 -17.12 -6.56
N SER A 325 5.91 -17.68 -7.72
CA SER A 325 6.66 -18.96 -7.86
C SER A 325 8.14 -18.76 -8.18
N GLU A 326 8.54 -17.57 -8.61
CA GLU A 326 9.93 -17.30 -8.96
C GLU A 326 10.74 -16.80 -7.75
N ASP A 327 11.99 -17.22 -7.68
CA ASP A 327 12.95 -16.66 -6.73
C ASP A 327 13.40 -15.28 -7.22
N ILE A 328 12.77 -14.22 -6.68
CA ILE A 328 13.05 -12.82 -7.02
C ILE A 328 14.25 -12.35 -6.20
N ASP A 329 15.37 -12.12 -6.84
CA ASP A 329 16.61 -11.65 -6.20
C ASP A 329 16.89 -10.15 -6.41
N SER A 330 16.12 -9.49 -7.28
CA SER A 330 16.26 -8.07 -7.57
C SER A 330 15.00 -7.47 -8.18
N VAL A 331 14.84 -6.15 -8.05
CA VAL A 331 13.72 -5.40 -8.67
C VAL A 331 13.72 -5.55 -10.19
N SER A 332 14.89 -5.59 -10.81
CA SER A 332 15.01 -5.81 -12.27
C SER A 332 14.49 -7.18 -12.69
N LYS A 333 14.79 -8.25 -11.93
CA LYS A 333 14.26 -9.59 -12.17
C LYS A 333 12.74 -9.63 -11.97
N PHE A 334 12.24 -8.96 -10.94
CA PHE A 334 10.80 -8.81 -10.72
C PHE A 334 10.09 -8.18 -11.93
N TYR A 335 10.59 -7.05 -12.43
CA TYR A 335 10.02 -6.42 -13.61
C TYR A 335 10.09 -7.31 -14.85
N ASN A 336 11.21 -8.00 -15.06
CA ASN A 336 11.33 -8.96 -16.16
C ASN A 336 10.31 -10.10 -16.03
N THR A 337 10.06 -10.61 -14.82
CA THR A 337 9.04 -11.64 -14.55
C THR A 337 7.65 -11.18 -14.95
N LEU A 338 7.34 -9.90 -14.71
CA LEU A 338 6.06 -9.28 -15.10
C LEU A 338 6.01 -8.83 -16.56
N GLY A 339 7.09 -8.99 -17.32
CA GLY A 339 7.16 -8.47 -18.69
C GLY A 339 7.13 -6.95 -18.76
N ILE A 340 7.63 -6.28 -17.73
CA ILE A 340 7.80 -4.82 -17.68
C ILE A 340 9.12 -4.49 -18.37
N ASP A 341 9.03 -3.81 -19.52
CA ASP A 341 10.21 -3.34 -20.24
C ASP A 341 10.80 -2.10 -19.53
N ILE A 342 11.89 -2.31 -18.78
CA ILE A 342 12.59 -1.24 -18.07
C ILE A 342 13.21 -0.17 -18.99
N LYS A 343 13.26 -0.39 -20.31
CA LYS A 343 13.69 0.60 -21.29
C LYS A 343 12.57 1.54 -21.71
N ASN A 344 11.31 1.12 -21.55
CA ASN A 344 10.15 1.97 -21.83
C ASN A 344 9.81 2.81 -20.58
N SER A 345 10.35 4.02 -20.50
CA SER A 345 10.11 4.94 -19.39
C SER A 345 8.68 5.49 -19.33
N GLU A 346 7.84 5.30 -20.35
CA GLU A 346 6.45 5.74 -20.40
C GLU A 346 5.47 4.63 -19.96
N LEU A 347 5.93 3.39 -19.82
CA LEU A 347 5.06 2.24 -19.58
C LEU A 347 4.15 2.39 -18.36
N PHE A 348 4.67 2.88 -17.24
CA PHE A 348 3.86 3.09 -16.04
C PHE A 348 2.87 4.24 -16.19
N LEU A 349 3.25 5.30 -16.88
CA LEU A 349 2.35 6.38 -17.25
C LEU A 349 1.18 5.86 -18.09
N GLU A 350 1.46 5.08 -19.14
CA GLU A 350 0.44 4.48 -20.02
C GLU A 350 -0.51 3.55 -19.25
N ILE A 351 0.04 2.67 -18.37
CA ILE A 351 -0.75 1.76 -17.53
C ILE A 351 -1.69 2.55 -16.63
N PHE A 352 -1.15 3.56 -15.94
CA PHE A 352 -1.93 4.38 -15.02
C PHE A 352 -3.05 5.13 -15.74
N CYS A 353 -2.73 5.82 -16.84
CA CYS A 353 -3.71 6.57 -17.64
C CYS A 353 -4.82 5.66 -18.15
N LYS A 354 -4.49 4.50 -18.72
CA LYS A 354 -5.45 3.54 -19.26
C LYS A 354 -6.42 3.04 -18.18
N GLU A 355 -5.92 2.69 -17.00
CA GLU A 355 -6.77 2.20 -15.93
C GLU A 355 -7.64 3.31 -15.33
N ASN A 356 -7.05 4.49 -15.17
CA ASN A 356 -7.76 5.68 -14.73
C ASN A 356 -8.94 6.03 -15.64
N GLU A 357 -8.73 6.04 -16.97
CA GLU A 357 -9.80 6.30 -17.93
C GLU A 357 -10.90 5.23 -17.92
N LYS A 358 -10.53 3.95 -17.80
CA LYS A 358 -11.52 2.86 -17.70
C LYS A 358 -12.43 3.07 -16.48
N LEU A 359 -11.84 3.35 -15.33
CA LEU A 359 -12.56 3.53 -14.09
C LEU A 359 -13.48 4.77 -14.14
N GLU A 360 -13.00 5.88 -14.67
CA GLU A 360 -13.80 7.10 -14.87
C GLU A 360 -15.00 6.83 -15.81
N LYS A 361 -14.80 6.11 -16.90
CA LYS A 361 -15.87 5.74 -17.83
C LYS A 361 -16.93 4.86 -17.15
N LEU A 362 -16.52 3.89 -16.32
CA LEU A 362 -17.45 3.04 -15.56
C LEU A 362 -18.29 3.85 -14.58
N ILE A 363 -17.69 4.79 -13.88
CA ILE A 363 -18.39 5.64 -12.90
C ILE A 363 -19.36 6.62 -13.59
N ARG A 364 -18.97 7.22 -14.73
CA ARG A 364 -19.82 8.14 -15.50
C ARG A 364 -21.06 7.45 -16.08
N LYS A 365 -20.90 6.29 -16.71
CA LYS A 365 -22.00 5.51 -17.31
C LYS A 365 -23.13 5.23 -16.29
N ARG A 366 -22.83 5.13 -15.02
CA ARG A 366 -23.79 4.84 -13.96
C ARG A 366 -24.49 6.06 -13.42
N ASN A 367 -23.85 7.21 -13.42
CA ASN A 367 -24.50 8.47 -13.05
C ASN A 367 -25.53 8.92 -14.08
N THR A 368 -25.44 8.40 -15.31
CA THR A 368 -26.40 8.66 -16.40
C THR A 368 -27.52 7.61 -16.50
N ALA A 369 -27.38 6.47 -15.80
CA ALA A 369 -28.38 5.40 -15.77
C ALA A 369 -29.36 5.45 -14.56
N LYS A 370 -29.24 6.49 -13.73
CA LYS A 370 -30.15 6.87 -12.65
C LYS A 370 -30.99 8.06 -13.08
#